data_2455595029063c9554a51c74e121eaea
#
_entry.id   2455595029063c9554a51c74e121eaea
#
_cell.length_a   1.000
_cell.length_b   1.000
_cell.length_c   1.000
_cell.angle_alpha   90.00
_cell.angle_beta   90.00
_cell.angle_gamma   90.00
#
_symmetry.space_group_name_H-M   'P 1'
#
loop_
_entity.id
_entity.type
_entity.pdbx_description
1 polymer ?
#
loop_
_entity_poly.entity_id
_entity_poly.type
_entity_poly.pdbx_seq_one_letter_code
_entity_poly.pdbx_strand_id
1 'polypeptide(L)'
;MTGIFFDAVTLSFGKRKIFDGLSLKFDCGKIFGVTGANGAGKSTLLKLAGKIINPDSGTVNFPDEKKIAAVSPEMKLYDALTARENLKFFARLRGKILSDEKISELGRRTGLDMKTFGDERTENFSTGMRQRLKFASLLAVDADIWLLDEPTANLDDTGRENFFAEIQAAKSEKIILLATNDKLEADICDEIITLPL
;
A
#
# COMPACT_ATOMS: atom_id res chain seq x y z
N MET A 1 1.22 -12.44 18.47
CA MET A 1 0.56 -12.78 17.17
C MET A 1 1.49 -12.39 16.04
N THR A 2 1.60 -13.20 14.97
CA THR A 2 2.52 -12.93 13.85
C THR A 2 1.82 -12.39 12.60
N GLY A 3 0.49 -12.19 12.64
CA GLY A 3 -0.32 -11.81 11.49
C GLY A 3 -1.50 -10.90 11.83
N ILE A 4 -2.24 -10.48 10.80
CA ILE A 4 -3.54 -9.80 10.92
C ILE A 4 -4.64 -10.87 10.85
N PHE A 5 -5.59 -10.81 11.77
CA PHE A 5 -6.69 -11.79 11.87
C PHE A 5 -8.04 -11.06 11.83
N PHE A 6 -8.86 -11.38 10.86
CA PHE A 6 -10.26 -11.02 10.80
C PHE A 6 -11.07 -12.19 11.40
N ASP A 7 -11.89 -11.91 12.38
CA ASP A 7 -12.73 -12.91 13.04
C ASP A 7 -14.18 -12.50 12.98
N ALA A 8 -14.97 -13.24 12.18
CA ALA A 8 -16.39 -13.04 11.94
C ALA A 8 -16.79 -11.58 11.64
N VAL A 9 -15.96 -10.89 10.85
CA VAL A 9 -16.13 -9.48 10.53
C VAL A 9 -17.35 -9.24 9.66
N THR A 10 -18.27 -8.41 10.15
CA THR A 10 -19.44 -7.91 9.39
C THR A 10 -19.30 -6.41 9.22
N LEU A 11 -19.57 -5.93 8.01
CA LEU A 11 -19.54 -4.49 7.70
C LEU A 11 -20.57 -4.15 6.63
N SER A 12 -21.30 -3.05 6.85
CA SER A 12 -22.29 -2.53 5.91
C SER A 12 -22.11 -1.02 5.69
N PHE A 13 -22.41 -0.55 4.49
CA PHE A 13 -22.59 0.87 4.21
C PHE A 13 -24.07 1.14 3.88
N GLY A 14 -24.77 1.75 4.83
CA GLY A 14 -26.22 1.91 4.77
C GLY A 14 -26.92 0.55 4.68
N LYS A 15 -27.65 0.30 3.58
CA LYS A 15 -28.35 -0.99 3.37
C LYS A 15 -27.49 -2.05 2.67
N ARG A 16 -26.31 -1.69 2.21
CA ARG A 16 -25.44 -2.61 1.47
C ARG A 16 -24.47 -3.30 2.42
N LYS A 17 -24.64 -4.60 2.60
CA LYS A 17 -23.68 -5.45 3.32
C LYS A 17 -22.47 -5.69 2.41
N ILE A 18 -21.28 -5.40 2.92
CA ILE A 18 -19.99 -5.61 2.22
C ILE A 18 -19.36 -6.92 2.69
N PHE A 19 -19.35 -7.14 4.00
CA PHE A 19 -18.86 -8.38 4.60
C PHE A 19 -19.91 -8.94 5.56
N ASP A 20 -20.02 -10.26 5.60
CA ASP A 20 -20.94 -10.99 6.47
C ASP A 20 -20.22 -12.17 7.12
N GLY A 21 -19.71 -11.96 8.33
CA GLY A 21 -18.97 -12.97 9.08
C GLY A 21 -17.62 -13.34 8.45
N LEU A 22 -16.94 -12.40 7.78
CA LEU A 22 -15.67 -12.64 7.10
C LEU A 22 -14.57 -13.01 8.10
N SER A 23 -13.92 -14.17 7.90
CA SER A 23 -12.77 -14.60 8.68
C SER A 23 -11.58 -14.87 7.77
N LEU A 24 -10.47 -14.16 7.99
CA LEU A 24 -9.26 -14.23 7.19
C LEU A 24 -8.02 -14.14 8.07
N LYS A 25 -6.92 -14.66 7.58
CA LYS A 25 -5.60 -14.58 8.23
C LYS A 25 -4.54 -14.14 7.24
N PHE A 26 -3.72 -13.17 7.64
CA PHE A 26 -2.60 -12.66 6.86
C PHE A 26 -1.32 -12.76 7.68
N ASP A 27 -0.50 -13.75 7.37
CA ASP A 27 0.76 -14.00 8.06
C ASP A 27 1.91 -13.19 7.43
N CYS A 28 2.95 -12.94 8.21
CA CYS A 28 4.20 -12.37 7.71
C CYS A 28 4.89 -13.33 6.73
N GLY A 29 5.61 -12.79 5.75
CA GLY A 29 6.39 -13.58 4.79
C GLY A 29 5.65 -13.92 3.49
N LYS A 30 4.44 -13.41 3.30
CA LYS A 30 3.61 -13.65 2.12
C LYS A 30 3.02 -12.36 1.55
N ILE A 31 2.75 -12.40 0.25
CA ILE A 31 1.96 -11.40 -0.48
C ILE A 31 0.56 -11.98 -0.66
N PHE A 32 -0.44 -11.32 -0.11
CA PHE A 32 -1.85 -11.68 -0.24
C PHE A 32 -2.53 -10.78 -1.28
N GLY A 33 -2.94 -11.38 -2.39
CA GLY A 33 -3.75 -10.71 -3.41
C GLY A 33 -5.22 -10.70 -3.01
N VAL A 34 -5.84 -9.53 -3.01
CA VAL A 34 -7.29 -9.37 -2.81
C VAL A 34 -7.91 -8.99 -4.15
N THR A 35 -8.65 -9.93 -4.74
CA THR A 35 -9.29 -9.79 -6.06
C THR A 35 -10.81 -9.77 -5.95
N GLY A 36 -11.48 -9.41 -7.02
CA GLY A 36 -12.95 -9.37 -7.09
C GLY A 36 -13.45 -8.20 -7.92
N ALA A 37 -14.71 -8.22 -8.28
CA ALA A 37 -15.33 -7.17 -9.09
C ALA A 37 -15.20 -5.78 -8.45
N ASN A 38 -15.37 -4.73 -9.27
CA ASN A 38 -15.42 -3.37 -8.75
C ASN A 38 -16.59 -3.23 -7.76
N GLY A 39 -16.27 -2.71 -6.58
CA GLY A 39 -17.23 -2.62 -5.48
C GLY A 39 -17.37 -3.87 -4.60
N ALA A 40 -16.65 -4.96 -4.85
CA ALA A 40 -16.67 -6.17 -4.00
C ALA A 40 -16.10 -5.96 -2.59
N GLY A 41 -15.51 -4.80 -2.29
CA GLY A 41 -14.99 -4.49 -0.96
C GLY A 41 -13.48 -4.59 -0.81
N LYS A 42 -12.70 -4.70 -1.89
CA LYS A 42 -11.22 -4.80 -1.85
C LYS A 42 -10.58 -3.66 -1.03
N SER A 43 -10.83 -2.42 -1.42
CA SER A 43 -10.34 -1.24 -0.69
C SER A 43 -10.89 -1.16 0.73
N THR A 44 -12.12 -1.65 0.95
CA THR A 44 -12.75 -1.70 2.28
C THR A 44 -12.01 -2.69 3.20
N LEU A 45 -11.63 -3.85 2.67
CA LEU A 45 -10.82 -4.83 3.42
C LEU A 45 -9.46 -4.22 3.81
N LEU A 46 -8.79 -3.51 2.88
CA LEU A 46 -7.55 -2.80 3.20
C LEU A 46 -7.77 -1.69 4.25
N LYS A 47 -8.88 -0.95 4.20
CA LYS A 47 -9.22 0.07 5.21
C LYS A 47 -9.44 -0.53 6.61
N LEU A 48 -10.06 -1.71 6.71
CA LEU A 48 -10.16 -2.48 7.96
C LEU A 48 -8.78 -2.94 8.44
N ALA A 49 -7.96 -3.52 7.55
CA ALA A 49 -6.58 -3.91 7.84
C ALA A 49 -5.67 -2.72 8.18
N GLY A 50 -6.03 -1.51 7.75
CA GLY A 50 -5.34 -0.26 8.04
C GLY A 50 -5.80 0.45 9.32
N LYS A 51 -6.79 -0.08 10.03
CA LYS A 51 -7.45 0.58 11.18
C LYS A 51 -8.07 1.94 10.82
N ILE A 52 -8.43 2.14 9.56
CA ILE A 52 -9.05 3.38 9.05
C ILE A 52 -10.54 3.37 9.35
N ILE A 53 -11.17 2.20 9.27
CA ILE A 53 -12.56 1.96 9.62
C ILE A 53 -12.67 0.77 10.57
N ASN A 54 -13.74 0.73 11.36
CA ASN A 54 -14.06 -0.39 12.25
C ASN A 54 -15.17 -1.26 11.63
N PRO A 55 -15.21 -2.57 11.91
CA PRO A 55 -16.33 -3.40 11.53
C PRO A 55 -17.58 -3.09 12.38
N ASP A 56 -18.78 -3.42 11.87
CA ASP A 56 -20.05 -3.34 12.62
C ASP A 56 -20.08 -4.41 13.71
N SER A 57 -19.55 -5.61 13.42
CA SER A 57 -19.36 -6.70 14.37
C SER A 57 -18.19 -7.59 13.97
N GLY A 58 -17.76 -8.47 14.87
CA GLY A 58 -16.53 -9.23 14.75
C GLY A 58 -15.31 -8.40 15.15
N THR A 59 -14.10 -8.90 14.92
CA THR A 59 -12.86 -8.21 15.31
C THR A 59 -11.80 -8.30 14.23
N VAL A 60 -10.94 -7.28 14.17
CA VAL A 60 -9.69 -7.32 13.40
C VAL A 60 -8.53 -7.20 14.39
N ASN A 61 -7.79 -8.29 14.57
CA ASN A 61 -6.67 -8.38 15.50
C ASN A 61 -5.36 -8.19 14.76
N PHE A 62 -4.44 -7.46 15.37
CA PHE A 62 -3.15 -7.08 14.80
C PHE A 62 -1.99 -7.59 15.63
N PRO A 63 -0.81 -7.80 15.01
CA PRO A 63 0.41 -7.99 15.78
C PRO A 63 0.73 -6.74 16.59
N ASP A 64 1.27 -6.93 17.80
CA ASP A 64 1.64 -5.82 18.67
C ASP A 64 2.70 -4.92 18.01
N GLU A 65 2.61 -3.62 18.26
CA GLU A 65 3.58 -2.58 17.87
C GLU A 65 3.94 -2.48 16.37
N LYS A 66 3.20 -3.15 15.48
CA LYS A 66 3.47 -3.13 14.04
C LYS A 66 3.02 -1.82 13.38
N LYS A 67 3.89 -1.27 12.55
CA LYS A 67 3.65 -0.05 11.77
C LYS A 67 2.96 -0.40 10.46
N ILE A 68 1.91 0.33 10.13
CA ILE A 68 1.15 0.16 8.89
C ILE A 68 1.45 1.33 7.96
N ALA A 69 1.68 1.05 6.68
CA ALA A 69 1.71 2.04 5.62
C ALA A 69 0.87 1.58 4.44
N ALA A 70 0.30 2.53 3.71
CA ALA A 70 -0.56 2.25 2.58
C ALA A 70 -0.18 3.09 1.37
N VAL A 71 -0.36 2.48 0.18
CA VAL A 71 -0.42 3.19 -1.10
C VAL A 71 -1.78 2.90 -1.72
N SER A 72 -2.52 3.92 -2.08
CA SER A 72 -3.84 3.81 -2.68
C SER A 72 -4.08 4.98 -3.65
N PRO A 73 -5.09 4.88 -4.52
CA PRO A 73 -5.53 6.01 -5.35
C PRO A 73 -5.91 7.24 -4.50
N GLU A 74 -6.48 7.02 -3.31
CA GLU A 74 -6.90 8.08 -2.39
C GLU A 74 -5.73 8.76 -1.66
N MET A 75 -4.53 8.14 -1.62
CA MET A 75 -3.35 8.72 -1.00
C MET A 75 -2.98 10.02 -1.74
N LYS A 76 -2.97 11.12 -1.01
CA LYS A 76 -2.61 12.44 -1.54
C LYS A 76 -1.15 12.77 -1.21
N LEU A 77 -0.44 13.24 -2.22
CA LEU A 77 0.82 13.96 -2.05
C LEU A 77 0.48 15.43 -1.77
N TYR A 78 1.37 16.14 -1.13
CA TYR A 78 1.23 17.58 -0.91
C TYR A 78 1.68 18.33 -2.17
N ASP A 79 0.74 18.80 -2.95
CA ASP A 79 0.96 19.41 -4.27
C ASP A 79 1.92 20.62 -4.24
N ALA A 80 1.84 21.41 -3.17
CA ALA A 80 2.70 22.58 -2.97
C ALA A 80 4.14 22.24 -2.54
N LEU A 81 4.40 20.98 -2.13
CA LEU A 81 5.72 20.52 -1.74
C LEU A 81 6.43 19.87 -2.94
N THR A 82 7.76 19.96 -2.95
CA THR A 82 8.60 19.23 -3.90
C THR A 82 8.57 17.72 -3.62
N ALA A 83 9.07 16.91 -4.54
CA ALA A 83 9.19 15.47 -4.33
C ALA A 83 10.05 15.15 -3.09
N ARG A 84 11.18 15.85 -2.95
CA ARG A 84 12.08 15.72 -1.80
C ARG A 84 11.41 16.08 -0.48
N GLU A 85 10.65 17.16 -0.47
CA GLU A 85 9.92 17.60 0.72
C GLU A 85 8.80 16.63 1.09
N ASN A 86 8.07 16.09 0.11
CA ASN A 86 7.08 15.05 0.35
C ASN A 86 7.71 13.81 1.03
N LEU A 87 8.83 13.31 0.51
CA LEU A 87 9.53 12.16 1.12
C LEU A 87 10.00 12.47 2.55
N LYS A 88 10.61 13.64 2.76
CA LYS A 88 11.03 14.09 4.09
C LYS A 88 9.84 14.22 5.04
N PHE A 89 8.71 14.73 4.56
CA PHE A 89 7.47 14.87 5.34
C PHE A 89 6.95 13.51 5.81
N PHE A 90 6.71 12.56 4.88
CA PHE A 90 6.19 11.24 5.25
C PHE A 90 7.12 10.45 6.17
N ALA A 91 8.44 10.55 5.96
CA ALA A 91 9.42 9.92 6.84
C ALA A 91 9.39 10.52 8.26
N ARG A 92 9.29 11.86 8.37
CA ARG A 92 9.21 12.57 9.66
C ARG A 92 7.98 12.21 10.47
N LEU A 93 6.83 11.94 9.83
CA LEU A 93 5.62 11.43 10.53
C LEU A 93 5.89 10.10 11.25
N ARG A 94 6.94 9.39 10.87
CA ARG A 94 7.40 8.13 11.48
C ARG A 94 8.69 8.28 12.30
N GLY A 95 9.06 9.53 12.62
CA GLY A 95 10.27 9.82 13.39
C GLY A 95 11.58 9.58 12.63
N LYS A 96 11.54 9.45 11.29
CA LYS A 96 12.72 9.21 10.46
C LYS A 96 13.21 10.50 9.82
N ILE A 97 14.54 10.63 9.73
CA ILE A 97 15.20 11.72 9.00
C ILE A 97 15.88 11.09 7.78
N LEU A 98 15.56 11.58 6.60
CA LEU A 98 16.17 11.12 5.36
C LEU A 98 17.34 12.05 4.97
N SER A 99 18.50 11.45 4.68
CA SER A 99 19.60 12.14 4.00
C SER A 99 19.29 12.28 2.50
N ASP A 100 20.02 13.16 1.82
CA ASP A 100 19.83 13.35 0.37
C ASP A 100 20.29 12.12 -0.44
N GLU A 101 21.28 11.37 0.08
CA GLU A 101 21.69 10.08 -0.49
C GLU A 101 20.57 9.06 -0.41
N LYS A 102 19.87 8.97 0.75
CA LYS A 102 18.74 8.05 0.92
C LYS A 102 17.56 8.43 0.03
N ILE A 103 17.29 9.71 -0.15
CA ILE A 103 16.26 10.21 -1.07
C ILE A 103 16.61 9.82 -2.52
N SER A 104 17.86 9.99 -2.92
CA SER A 104 18.33 9.59 -4.25
C SER A 104 18.26 8.09 -4.47
N GLU A 105 18.58 7.28 -3.45
CA GLU A 105 18.42 5.83 -3.46
C GLU A 105 16.94 5.43 -3.64
N LEU A 106 16.03 6.01 -2.86
CA LEU A 106 14.59 5.74 -2.96
C LEU A 106 14.06 6.07 -4.36
N GLY A 107 14.46 7.20 -4.92
CA GLY A 107 14.10 7.58 -6.28
C GLY A 107 14.57 6.56 -7.31
N ARG A 108 15.83 6.11 -7.23
CA ARG A 108 16.39 5.10 -8.13
C ARG A 108 15.60 3.77 -8.04
N ARG A 109 15.25 3.32 -6.83
CA ARG A 109 14.49 2.08 -6.57
C ARG A 109 13.08 2.15 -7.18
N THR A 110 12.47 3.32 -7.21
CA THR A 110 11.11 3.51 -7.74
C THR A 110 11.08 4.07 -9.17
N GLY A 111 12.24 4.30 -9.79
CA GLY A 111 12.35 4.84 -11.13
C GLY A 111 11.99 6.34 -11.23
N LEU A 112 12.08 7.09 -10.13
CA LEU A 112 11.90 8.54 -10.11
C LEU A 112 13.26 9.22 -10.01
N ASP A 113 13.67 9.92 -11.08
CA ASP A 113 14.96 10.64 -11.07
C ASP A 113 14.91 11.85 -10.14
N MET A 114 15.43 11.66 -8.92
CA MET A 114 15.47 12.69 -7.89
C MET A 114 16.52 13.78 -8.13
N LYS A 115 17.43 13.61 -9.11
CA LYS A 115 18.35 14.69 -9.52
C LYS A 115 17.60 15.72 -10.37
N THR A 116 16.77 15.24 -11.29
CA THR A 116 15.99 16.08 -12.19
C THR A 116 14.72 16.62 -11.52
N PHE A 117 13.96 15.76 -10.82
CA PHE A 117 12.61 16.08 -10.34
C PHE A 117 12.51 16.27 -8.82
N GLY A 118 13.62 16.07 -8.09
CA GLY A 118 13.59 16.12 -6.61
C GLY A 118 13.13 17.45 -6.03
N ASP A 119 13.48 18.55 -6.69
CA ASP A 119 13.15 19.91 -6.27
C ASP A 119 11.97 20.52 -7.05
N GLU A 120 11.30 19.71 -7.90
CA GLU A 120 10.07 20.10 -8.59
C GLU A 120 8.85 19.85 -7.70
N ARG A 121 7.89 20.80 -7.74
CA ARG A 121 6.61 20.64 -7.02
C ARG A 121 5.79 19.51 -7.61
N THR A 122 5.14 18.74 -6.74
CA THR A 122 4.38 17.58 -7.19
C THR A 122 3.09 17.93 -7.93
N GLU A 123 2.63 19.18 -7.89
CA GLU A 123 1.54 19.66 -8.75
C GLU A 123 1.84 19.48 -10.25
N ASN A 124 3.12 19.56 -10.65
CA ASN A 124 3.58 19.41 -12.03
C ASN A 124 3.83 17.95 -12.45
N PHE A 125 3.70 17.01 -11.51
CA PHE A 125 4.01 15.61 -11.77
C PHE A 125 2.95 14.93 -12.62
N SER A 126 3.38 14.11 -13.58
CA SER A 126 2.49 13.16 -14.26
C SER A 126 1.90 12.15 -13.25
N THR A 127 0.83 11.47 -13.65
CA THR A 127 0.21 10.41 -12.82
C THR A 127 1.21 9.29 -12.48
N GLY A 128 2.06 8.89 -13.43
CA GLY A 128 3.11 7.90 -13.20
C GLY A 128 4.20 8.39 -12.23
N MET A 129 4.65 9.65 -12.35
CA MET A 129 5.60 10.24 -11.40
C MET A 129 5.01 10.32 -9.99
N ARG A 130 3.74 10.71 -9.86
CA ARG A 130 3.02 10.71 -8.58
C ARG A 130 2.96 9.31 -7.98
N GLN A 131 2.67 8.29 -8.80
CA GLN A 131 2.61 6.91 -8.32
C GLN A 131 3.96 6.40 -7.84
N ARG A 132 5.05 6.69 -8.57
CA ARG A 132 6.43 6.39 -8.15
C ARG A 132 6.79 7.09 -6.84
N LEU A 133 6.38 8.35 -6.66
CA LEU A 133 6.64 9.08 -5.42
C LEU A 133 5.82 8.54 -4.23
N LYS A 134 4.58 8.12 -4.44
CA LYS A 134 3.80 7.41 -3.40
C LYS A 134 4.51 6.14 -2.97
N PHE A 135 5.02 5.38 -3.93
CA PHE A 135 5.77 4.16 -3.64
C PHE A 135 7.10 4.45 -2.92
N ALA A 136 7.85 5.48 -3.36
CA ALA A 136 9.04 5.93 -2.65
C ALA A 136 8.74 6.34 -1.19
N SER A 137 7.57 6.96 -0.95
CA SER A 137 7.11 7.32 0.39
C SER A 137 6.82 6.08 1.24
N LEU A 138 6.24 5.01 0.67
CA LEU A 138 6.06 3.73 1.35
C LEU A 138 7.41 3.13 1.79
N LEU A 139 8.40 3.11 0.89
CA LEU A 139 9.73 2.61 1.20
C LEU A 139 10.43 3.46 2.27
N ALA A 140 10.21 4.79 2.25
CA ALA A 140 10.81 5.73 3.20
C ALA A 140 10.35 5.50 4.64
N VAL A 141 9.08 5.11 4.84
CA VAL A 141 8.52 4.94 6.19
C VAL A 141 8.85 3.59 6.82
N ASP A 142 9.27 2.60 6.02
CA ASP A 142 9.71 1.27 6.48
C ASP A 142 8.72 0.66 7.48
N ALA A 143 7.49 0.47 7.03
CA ALA A 143 6.44 -0.14 7.82
C ALA A 143 6.48 -1.67 7.74
N ASP A 144 5.97 -2.34 8.77
CA ASP A 144 5.89 -3.81 8.85
C ASP A 144 4.74 -4.39 8.03
N ILE A 145 3.69 -3.60 7.83
CA ILE A 145 2.46 -3.97 7.12
C ILE A 145 2.30 -3.00 5.95
N TRP A 146 2.23 -3.54 4.74
CA TRP A 146 1.98 -2.79 3.52
C TRP A 146 0.59 -3.08 2.98
N LEU A 147 -0.20 -2.05 2.81
CA LEU A 147 -1.54 -2.10 2.23
C LEU A 147 -1.52 -1.38 0.88
N LEU A 148 -1.69 -2.12 -0.19
CA LEU A 148 -1.47 -1.66 -1.55
C LEU A 148 -2.77 -1.81 -2.34
N ASP A 149 -3.35 -0.68 -2.77
CA ASP A 149 -4.58 -0.64 -3.54
C ASP A 149 -4.28 -0.15 -4.96
N GLU A 150 -4.35 -1.05 -5.95
CA GLU A 150 -3.98 -0.81 -7.35
C GLU A 150 -2.62 -0.10 -7.51
N PRO A 151 -1.56 -0.64 -6.88
CA PRO A 151 -0.31 0.11 -6.69
C PRO A 151 0.47 0.37 -7.97
N THR A 152 0.29 -0.40 -9.04
CA THR A 152 0.99 -0.19 -10.31
C THR A 152 0.16 0.58 -11.35
N ALA A 153 -1.01 1.07 -10.95
CA ALA A 153 -1.82 1.91 -11.83
C ALA A 153 -1.01 3.12 -12.33
N ASN A 154 -1.08 3.37 -13.65
CA ASN A 154 -0.35 4.44 -14.34
C ASN A 154 1.20 4.31 -14.35
N LEU A 155 1.75 3.17 -13.98
CA LEU A 155 3.17 2.88 -14.20
C LEU A 155 3.39 2.28 -15.59
N ASP A 156 4.51 2.63 -16.19
CA ASP A 156 5.07 1.93 -17.35
C ASP A 156 5.68 0.58 -16.94
N ASP A 157 6.13 -0.21 -17.91
CA ASP A 157 6.68 -1.55 -17.66
C ASP A 157 7.88 -1.50 -16.70
N THR A 158 8.80 -0.56 -16.89
CA THR A 158 9.95 -0.38 -15.98
C THR A 158 9.51 -0.01 -14.56
N GLY A 159 8.50 0.83 -14.41
CA GLY A 159 7.94 1.18 -13.11
C GLY A 159 7.28 -0.02 -12.41
N ARG A 160 6.59 -0.87 -13.16
CA ARG A 160 6.01 -2.13 -12.66
C ARG A 160 7.09 -3.12 -12.25
N GLU A 161 8.12 -3.33 -13.06
CA GLU A 161 9.25 -4.20 -12.73
C GLU A 161 9.94 -3.77 -11.43
N ASN A 162 10.24 -2.49 -11.30
CA ASN A 162 10.81 -1.95 -10.05
C ASN A 162 9.92 -2.20 -8.85
N PHE A 163 8.60 -1.98 -9.00
CA PHE A 163 7.63 -2.23 -7.94
C PHE A 163 7.60 -3.70 -7.53
N PHE A 164 7.53 -4.63 -8.49
CA PHE A 164 7.51 -6.07 -8.22
C PHE A 164 8.79 -6.56 -7.55
N ALA A 165 9.95 -6.07 -8.00
CA ALA A 165 11.23 -6.40 -7.38
C ALA A 165 11.29 -5.97 -5.90
N GLU A 166 10.82 -4.76 -5.60
CA GLU A 166 10.80 -4.24 -4.22
C GLU A 166 9.84 -5.00 -3.31
N ILE A 167 8.65 -5.37 -3.82
CA ILE A 167 7.68 -6.16 -3.05
C ILE A 167 8.22 -7.56 -2.77
N GLN A 168 8.82 -8.22 -3.75
CA GLN A 168 9.41 -9.54 -3.59
C GLN A 168 10.59 -9.51 -2.60
N ALA A 169 11.42 -8.48 -2.64
CA ALA A 169 12.52 -8.30 -1.69
C ALA A 169 12.02 -8.07 -0.25
N ALA A 170 10.89 -7.38 -0.09
CA ALA A 170 10.35 -7.03 1.22
C ALA A 170 9.52 -8.14 1.87
N LYS A 171 8.98 -9.10 1.11
CA LYS A 171 7.93 -10.02 1.56
C LYS A 171 8.31 -10.86 2.77
N SER A 172 9.58 -11.29 2.89
CA SER A 172 10.02 -12.17 3.98
C SER A 172 9.88 -11.54 5.38
N GLU A 173 9.87 -10.22 5.46
CA GLU A 173 9.86 -9.47 6.71
C GLU A 173 8.55 -8.73 6.97
N LYS A 174 7.62 -8.74 6.00
CA LYS A 174 6.42 -7.91 6.03
C LYS A 174 5.14 -8.72 5.82
N ILE A 175 4.02 -8.13 6.23
CA ILE A 175 2.68 -8.55 5.83
C ILE A 175 2.28 -7.63 4.68
N ILE A 176 2.00 -8.20 3.50
CA ILE A 176 1.66 -7.42 2.31
C ILE A 176 0.28 -7.83 1.80
N LEU A 177 -0.66 -6.89 1.82
CA LEU A 177 -1.98 -7.04 1.22
C LEU A 177 -2.06 -6.17 -0.03
N LEU A 178 -2.37 -6.78 -1.16
CA LEU A 178 -2.42 -6.13 -2.46
C LEU A 178 -3.81 -6.31 -3.09
N ALA A 179 -4.62 -5.25 -3.10
CA ALA A 179 -5.92 -5.23 -3.76
C ALA A 179 -5.74 -4.87 -5.24
N THR A 180 -6.22 -5.73 -6.13
CA THR A 180 -6.01 -5.55 -7.57
C THR A 180 -7.05 -6.26 -8.43
N ASN A 181 -7.20 -5.75 -9.66
CA ASN A 181 -7.82 -6.44 -10.78
C ASN A 181 -6.81 -6.69 -11.93
N ASP A 182 -5.57 -6.26 -11.77
CA ASP A 182 -4.50 -6.48 -12.75
C ASP A 182 -3.93 -7.88 -12.58
N LYS A 183 -3.83 -8.62 -13.71
CA LYS A 183 -3.34 -10.00 -13.69
C LYS A 183 -1.87 -10.08 -13.28
N LEU A 184 -1.03 -9.15 -13.73
CA LEU A 184 0.40 -9.15 -13.39
C LEU A 184 0.63 -8.91 -11.90
N GLU A 185 -0.21 -8.06 -11.28
CA GLU A 185 -0.18 -7.87 -9.82
C GLU A 185 -0.66 -9.12 -9.07
N ALA A 186 -1.68 -9.82 -9.59
CA ALA A 186 -2.16 -11.07 -9.00
C ALA A 186 -1.13 -12.20 -9.12
N ASP A 187 -0.41 -12.28 -10.24
CA ASP A 187 0.57 -13.33 -10.51
C ASP A 187 1.79 -13.29 -9.55
N ILE A 188 2.08 -12.16 -8.91
CA ILE A 188 3.15 -12.06 -7.91
C ILE A 188 2.71 -12.42 -6.48
N CYS A 189 1.42 -12.65 -6.26
CA CYS A 189 0.88 -12.97 -4.94
C CYS A 189 1.08 -14.46 -4.60
N ASP A 190 1.43 -14.74 -3.34
CA ASP A 190 1.57 -16.11 -2.85
C ASP A 190 0.20 -16.76 -2.57
N GLU A 191 -0.79 -15.95 -2.17
CA GLU A 191 -2.18 -16.39 -1.94
C GLU A 191 -3.16 -15.37 -2.52
N ILE A 192 -4.26 -15.86 -3.09
CA ILE A 192 -5.33 -15.00 -3.65
C ILE A 192 -6.62 -15.20 -2.84
N ILE A 193 -7.18 -14.08 -2.41
CA ILE A 193 -8.49 -14.00 -1.77
C ILE A 193 -9.44 -13.33 -2.75
N THR A 194 -10.42 -14.09 -3.24
CA THR A 194 -11.44 -13.55 -4.15
C THR A 194 -12.65 -13.14 -3.35
N LEU A 195 -12.96 -11.84 -3.34
CA LEU A 195 -14.17 -11.34 -2.68
C LEU A 195 -15.39 -11.56 -3.58
N PRO A 196 -16.50 -12.08 -3.02
CA PRO A 196 -17.75 -12.22 -3.78
C PRO A 196 -18.35 -10.84 -4.11
N LEU A 197 -19.30 -10.86 -5.05
CA LEU A 197 -20.12 -9.67 -5.40
C LEU A 197 -21.19 -9.44 -4.34
#